data_be1393ddafa19819efe254e78d968624
#
_entry.id   be1393ddafa19819efe254e78d968624
#
_cell.length_a   1.000
_cell.length_b   1.000
_cell.length_c   1.000
_cell.angle_alpha   90.00
_cell.angle_beta   90.00
_cell.angle_gamma   90.00
#
_symmetry.space_group_name_H-M   'P 1'
#
loop_
_entity.id
_entity.type
_entity.pdbx_description
1 polymer ?
#
loop_
_entity_poly.entity_id
_entity_poly.type
_entity_poly.pdbx_seq_one_letter_code
_entity_poly.pdbx_strand_id
1 'polypeptide(L)'
;MGKCIVLYQSKYGATKKYADWLKERLRCDILETKAASMERLAPYDTVVFGGGIYASGIAGISFLKKHYDRLNGKTIAVFAVGASPYDEKAVEALRQRNLKAQLYEVPLFYFRGAWQEEKMSFGDRTLCNMLKKAVAKKDPETYASWEAALMEAMGSSHDWTDPDALAPLIDFLNR
;
A
#
# COMPACT_ATOMS: atom_id res chain seq x y z
N MET A 1 2.11 10.90 21.60
CA MET A 1 2.69 9.99 20.57
C MET A 1 4.19 10.21 20.50
N GLY A 2 4.98 9.14 20.52
CA GLY A 2 6.45 9.24 20.32
C GLY A 2 6.81 9.71 18.90
N LYS A 3 8.10 9.78 18.59
CA LYS A 3 8.58 10.22 17.27
C LYS A 3 8.20 9.20 16.19
N CYS A 4 7.49 9.65 15.16
CA CYS A 4 6.93 8.80 14.09
C CYS A 4 7.59 9.08 12.73
N ILE A 5 7.80 8.03 11.94
CA ILE A 5 8.21 8.13 10.54
C ILE A 5 7.35 7.21 9.66
N VAL A 6 7.01 7.70 8.46
CA VAL A 6 6.38 6.90 7.40
C VAL A 6 7.42 6.59 6.32
N LEU A 7 7.71 5.31 6.14
CA LEU A 7 8.47 4.82 5.00
C LEU A 7 7.52 4.48 3.88
N TYR A 8 7.76 5.01 2.69
CA TYR A 8 6.87 4.71 1.56
C TYR A 8 7.61 4.30 0.30
N GLN A 9 6.97 3.48 -0.52
CA GLN A 9 7.39 3.19 -1.89
C GLN A 9 6.21 3.38 -2.85
N SER A 10 6.36 4.36 -3.73
CA SER A 10 5.32 4.75 -4.69
C SER A 10 5.87 4.75 -6.10
N LYS A 11 5.15 4.12 -7.05
CA LYS A 11 5.53 4.12 -8.47
C LYS A 11 4.80 5.22 -9.26
N TYR A 12 3.52 5.43 -8.95
CA TYR A 12 2.63 6.34 -9.69
C TYR A 12 2.04 7.47 -8.82
N GLY A 13 2.52 7.64 -7.60
CA GLY A 13 2.21 8.78 -6.75
C GLY A 13 1.13 8.56 -5.69
N ALA A 14 0.19 7.63 -5.84
CA ALA A 14 -0.91 7.45 -4.88
C ALA A 14 -0.41 7.12 -3.46
N THR A 15 0.55 6.20 -3.30
CA THR A 15 1.11 5.87 -1.98
C THR A 15 1.83 7.08 -1.36
N LYS A 16 2.54 7.87 -2.18
CA LYS A 16 3.19 9.10 -1.70
C LYS A 16 2.17 10.11 -1.20
N LYS A 17 1.04 10.26 -1.87
CA LYS A 17 -0.06 11.14 -1.48
C LYS A 17 -0.59 10.81 -0.08
N TYR A 18 -0.80 9.53 0.22
CA TYR A 18 -1.16 9.07 1.57
C TYR A 18 -0.05 9.34 2.60
N ALA A 19 1.22 9.14 2.23
CA ALA A 19 2.34 9.48 3.12
C ALA A 19 2.42 10.99 3.42
N ASP A 20 2.18 11.84 2.42
CA ASP A 20 2.14 13.30 2.59
C ASP A 20 0.99 13.71 3.55
N TRP A 21 -0.21 13.14 3.41
CA TRP A 21 -1.33 13.40 4.34
C TRP A 21 -1.07 12.91 5.76
N LEU A 22 -0.41 11.74 5.92
CA LEU A 22 0.01 11.27 7.24
C LEU A 22 1.03 12.22 7.88
N LYS A 23 1.99 12.72 7.08
CA LYS A 23 2.96 13.72 7.55
C LYS A 23 2.25 14.96 8.13
N GLU A 24 1.25 15.47 7.42
CA GLU A 24 0.50 16.66 7.86
C GLU A 24 -0.34 16.37 9.12
N ARG A 25 -1.11 15.26 9.11
CA ARG A 25 -2.05 14.93 10.20
C ARG A 25 -1.35 14.48 11.49
N LEU A 26 -0.23 13.76 11.38
CA LEU A 26 0.52 13.23 12.54
C LEU A 26 1.77 14.04 12.87
N ARG A 27 2.12 15.05 12.08
CA ARG A 27 3.39 15.79 12.19
C ARG A 27 4.60 14.86 12.25
N CYS A 28 4.59 13.82 11.42
CA CYS A 28 5.63 12.81 11.34
C CYS A 28 6.59 13.08 10.18
N ASP A 29 7.75 12.42 10.20
CA ASP A 29 8.67 12.43 9.07
C ASP A 29 8.22 11.44 8.00
N ILE A 30 8.58 11.70 6.73
CA ILE A 30 8.38 10.74 5.63
C ILE A 30 9.70 10.48 4.90
N LEU A 31 9.89 9.25 4.43
CA LEU A 31 11.11 8.86 3.73
C LEU A 31 10.78 7.77 2.69
N GLU A 32 11.35 7.86 1.49
CA GLU A 32 11.28 6.74 0.55
C GLU A 32 12.04 5.52 1.11
N THR A 33 11.43 4.35 1.03
CA THR A 33 11.99 3.10 1.58
C THR A 33 13.40 2.80 1.06
N LYS A 34 13.71 3.19 -0.18
CA LYS A 34 15.05 3.01 -0.77
C LYS A 34 16.16 3.81 -0.05
N ALA A 35 15.78 4.89 0.65
CA ALA A 35 16.71 5.73 1.41
C ALA A 35 16.72 5.38 2.92
N ALA A 36 15.94 4.36 3.34
CA ALA A 36 15.86 3.95 4.72
C ALA A 36 17.10 3.14 5.14
N SER A 37 17.52 3.35 6.37
CA SER A 37 18.50 2.51 7.06
C SER A 37 18.12 2.37 8.53
N MET A 38 18.67 1.37 9.21
CA MET A 38 18.36 1.16 10.63
C MET A 38 18.85 2.31 11.51
N GLU A 39 19.98 2.95 11.14
CA GLU A 39 20.50 4.13 11.84
C GLU A 39 19.53 5.30 11.73
N ARG A 40 18.93 5.50 10.54
CA ARG A 40 17.92 6.54 10.33
C ARG A 40 16.63 6.27 11.09
N LEU A 41 16.29 5.01 11.32
CA LEU A 41 15.08 4.62 12.05
C LEU A 41 15.28 4.58 13.57
N ALA A 42 16.51 4.60 14.06
CA ALA A 42 16.83 4.51 15.49
C ALA A 42 16.05 5.53 16.35
N PRO A 43 15.95 6.83 15.97
CA PRO A 43 15.33 7.84 16.81
C PRO A 43 13.78 7.81 16.83
N TYR A 44 13.13 6.89 16.10
CA TYR A 44 11.68 6.84 15.99
C TYR A 44 11.09 5.73 16.85
N ASP A 45 9.99 6.01 17.55
CA ASP A 45 9.23 5.03 18.33
C ASP A 45 8.18 4.31 17.48
N THR A 46 7.72 4.99 16.42
CA THR A 46 6.69 4.49 15.50
C THR A 46 7.21 4.51 14.06
N VAL A 47 7.06 3.37 13.38
CA VAL A 47 7.44 3.22 11.97
C VAL A 47 6.27 2.68 11.17
N VAL A 48 5.75 3.47 10.25
CA VAL A 48 4.68 3.09 9.33
C VAL A 48 5.26 2.77 7.97
N PHE A 49 4.89 1.64 7.37
CA PHE A 49 5.31 1.24 6.03
C PHE A 49 4.16 1.37 5.05
N GLY A 50 4.36 2.16 3.99
CA GLY A 50 3.39 2.34 2.91
C GLY A 50 3.88 1.83 1.57
N GLY A 51 3.11 0.97 0.90
CA GLY A 51 3.47 0.45 -0.41
C GLY A 51 2.31 0.33 -1.38
N GLY A 52 2.57 0.65 -2.67
CA GLY A 52 1.64 0.33 -3.74
C GLY A 52 1.57 -1.18 -3.97
N ILE A 53 0.40 -1.68 -4.36
CA ILE A 53 0.19 -3.10 -4.66
C ILE A 53 0.51 -3.35 -6.14
N TYR A 54 1.48 -4.24 -6.39
CA TYR A 54 1.85 -4.67 -7.74
C TYR A 54 1.97 -6.20 -7.76
N ALA A 55 1.24 -6.85 -8.66
CA ALA A 55 1.18 -8.31 -8.77
C ALA A 55 0.99 -9.01 -7.39
N SER A 56 0.07 -8.49 -6.57
CA SER A 56 -0.23 -8.93 -5.20
C SER A 56 0.92 -8.78 -4.20
N GLY A 57 2.00 -8.07 -4.54
CA GLY A 57 3.09 -7.69 -3.63
C GLY A 57 2.93 -6.24 -3.15
N ILE A 58 3.28 -5.97 -1.89
CA ILE A 58 3.36 -4.61 -1.35
C ILE A 58 4.77 -4.08 -1.62
N ALA A 59 4.87 -2.99 -2.39
CA ALA A 59 6.15 -2.40 -2.72
C ALA A 59 6.90 -1.93 -1.46
N GLY A 60 8.20 -2.22 -1.38
CA GLY A 60 9.04 -1.83 -0.25
C GLY A 60 8.95 -2.72 0.98
N ILE A 61 8.01 -3.68 1.05
CA ILE A 61 7.80 -4.55 2.21
C ILE A 61 9.03 -5.43 2.54
N SER A 62 9.90 -5.65 1.56
CA SER A 62 11.15 -6.41 1.75
C SER A 62 12.08 -5.76 2.78
N PHE A 63 12.08 -4.44 2.91
CA PHE A 63 12.85 -3.75 3.93
C PHE A 63 12.35 -4.13 5.33
N LEU A 64 11.02 -4.08 5.55
CA LEU A 64 10.42 -4.51 6.82
C LEU A 64 10.75 -5.97 7.11
N LYS A 65 10.56 -6.86 6.14
CA LYS A 65 10.86 -8.30 6.30
C LYS A 65 12.30 -8.56 6.73
N LYS A 66 13.24 -7.84 6.12
CA LYS A 66 14.68 -8.00 6.41
C LYS A 66 15.11 -7.49 7.79
N HIS A 67 14.41 -6.48 8.31
CA HIS A 67 14.85 -5.74 9.47
C HIS A 67 13.89 -5.81 10.66
N TYR A 68 12.84 -6.64 10.60
CA TYR A 68 11.77 -6.69 11.60
C TYR A 68 12.30 -6.93 13.02
N ASP A 69 13.21 -7.89 13.20
CA ASP A 69 13.78 -8.21 14.53
C ASP A 69 14.54 -7.03 15.15
N ARG A 70 15.07 -6.13 14.31
CA ARG A 70 15.79 -4.93 14.75
C ARG A 70 14.86 -3.75 15.06
N LEU A 71 13.56 -3.90 14.80
CA LEU A 71 12.51 -2.91 15.09
C LEU A 71 11.76 -3.22 16.41
N ASN A 72 12.25 -4.19 17.18
CA ASN A 72 11.66 -4.53 18.48
C ASN A 72 11.49 -3.31 19.38
N GLY A 73 10.36 -3.24 20.07
CA GLY A 73 9.99 -2.12 20.95
C GLY A 73 9.42 -0.91 20.22
N LYS A 74 9.34 -0.94 18.90
CA LYS A 74 8.68 0.12 18.12
C LYS A 74 7.25 -0.27 17.74
N THR A 75 6.37 0.72 17.67
CA THR A 75 5.04 0.54 17.07
C THR A 75 5.19 0.44 15.56
N ILE A 76 4.68 -0.63 14.96
CA ILE A 76 4.78 -0.88 13.52
C ILE A 76 3.37 -1.01 12.94
N ALA A 77 3.12 -0.36 11.81
CA ALA A 77 1.94 -0.54 11.00
C ALA A 77 2.30 -0.58 9.51
N VAL A 78 1.47 -1.24 8.71
CA VAL A 78 1.61 -1.29 7.25
C VAL A 78 0.35 -0.75 6.61
N PHE A 79 0.49 0.06 5.56
CA PHE A 79 -0.62 0.35 4.66
C PHE A 79 -0.29 -0.02 3.23
N ALA A 80 -1.28 -0.56 2.54
CA ALA A 80 -1.18 -0.95 1.14
C ALA A 80 -2.15 -0.13 0.29
N VAL A 81 -1.68 0.32 -0.87
CA VAL A 81 -2.48 1.16 -1.78
C VAL A 81 -2.72 0.41 -3.08
N GLY A 82 -3.98 0.14 -3.39
CA GLY A 82 -4.41 -0.55 -4.61
C GLY A 82 -5.51 0.19 -5.37
N ALA A 83 -5.74 -0.15 -6.63
CA ALA A 83 -6.79 0.49 -7.44
C ALA A 83 -8.20 -0.03 -7.13
N SER A 84 -8.32 -1.27 -6.65
CA SER A 84 -9.62 -1.90 -6.38
C SER A 84 -10.34 -1.26 -5.20
N PRO A 85 -11.67 -1.31 -5.13
CA PRO A 85 -12.41 -1.04 -3.90
C PRO A 85 -11.92 -1.95 -2.77
N TYR A 86 -12.22 -1.56 -1.51
CA TYR A 86 -11.94 -2.41 -0.35
C TYR A 86 -12.70 -3.74 -0.46
N ASP A 87 -11.98 -4.82 -0.21
CA ASP A 87 -12.52 -6.18 -0.16
C ASP A 87 -11.77 -6.94 0.94
N GLU A 88 -12.48 -7.34 1.98
CA GLU A 88 -11.89 -7.98 3.16
C GLU A 88 -11.12 -9.25 2.81
N LYS A 89 -11.67 -10.10 1.92
CA LYS A 89 -11.02 -11.34 1.50
C LYS A 89 -9.73 -11.06 0.70
N ALA A 90 -9.77 -10.05 -0.17
CA ALA A 90 -8.59 -9.63 -0.93
C ALA A 90 -7.51 -9.03 -0.02
N VAL A 91 -7.88 -8.24 0.98
CA VAL A 91 -6.94 -7.68 1.97
C VAL A 91 -6.34 -8.78 2.84
N GLU A 92 -7.13 -9.77 3.26
CA GLU A 92 -6.61 -10.92 4.01
C GLU A 92 -5.65 -11.78 3.16
N ALA A 93 -5.97 -12.03 1.90
CA ALA A 93 -5.07 -12.72 0.99
C ALA A 93 -3.76 -11.93 0.75
N LEU A 94 -3.84 -10.59 0.69
CA LEU A 94 -2.69 -9.70 0.61
C LEU A 94 -1.82 -9.82 1.87
N ARG A 95 -2.43 -9.85 3.08
CA ARG A 95 -1.77 -10.08 4.37
C ARG A 95 -1.00 -11.40 4.35
N GLN A 96 -1.70 -12.50 4.07
CA GLN A 96 -1.12 -13.84 4.06
C GLN A 96 0.06 -13.98 3.08
N ARG A 97 0.00 -13.27 1.97
CA ARG A 97 1.09 -13.28 0.98
C ARG A 97 2.29 -12.44 1.41
N ASN A 98 2.06 -11.29 2.02
CA ASN A 98 3.10 -10.28 2.26
C ASN A 98 3.62 -10.24 3.69
N LEU A 99 2.78 -10.52 4.69
CA LEU A 99 3.08 -10.46 6.12
C LEU A 99 3.02 -11.87 6.71
N LYS A 100 4.12 -12.63 6.60
CA LYS A 100 4.21 -14.01 7.07
C LYS A 100 4.94 -14.12 8.41
N ALA A 101 4.72 -15.24 9.11
CA ALA A 101 5.34 -15.54 10.40
C ALA A 101 5.10 -14.41 11.41
N GLN A 102 6.12 -13.93 12.07
CA GLN A 102 6.04 -12.85 13.07
C GLN A 102 5.48 -11.52 12.55
N LEU A 103 5.48 -11.29 11.23
CA LEU A 103 4.88 -10.10 10.62
C LEU A 103 3.36 -10.20 10.49
N TYR A 104 2.76 -11.38 10.69
CA TYR A 104 1.33 -11.57 10.49
C TYR A 104 0.48 -10.71 11.43
N GLU A 105 0.97 -10.48 12.66
CA GLU A 105 0.32 -9.66 13.67
C GLU A 105 0.47 -8.14 13.42
N VAL A 106 1.32 -7.73 12.47
CA VAL A 106 1.47 -6.31 12.14
C VAL A 106 0.18 -5.80 11.49
N PRO A 107 -0.44 -4.72 12.02
CA PRO A 107 -1.65 -4.14 11.45
C PRO A 107 -1.45 -3.75 9.98
N LEU A 108 -2.35 -4.23 9.13
CA LEU A 108 -2.40 -3.89 7.72
C LEU A 108 -3.67 -3.08 7.43
N PHE A 109 -3.47 -1.90 6.85
CA PHE A 109 -4.54 -1.02 6.38
C PHE A 109 -4.53 -1.00 4.85
N TYR A 110 -5.70 -0.93 4.24
CA TYR A 110 -5.84 -0.82 2.80
C TYR A 110 -6.46 0.52 2.43
N PHE A 111 -5.86 1.18 1.45
CA PHE A 111 -6.39 2.44 0.91
C PHE A 111 -6.56 2.32 -0.60
N ARG A 112 -7.68 2.87 -1.11
CA ARG A 112 -7.88 2.93 -2.55
C ARG A 112 -6.99 4.01 -3.14
N GLY A 113 -6.30 3.69 -4.22
CA GLY A 113 -5.32 4.56 -4.86
C GLY A 113 -5.86 5.24 -6.11
N ALA A 114 -5.02 5.30 -7.12
CA ALA A 114 -5.35 5.90 -8.41
C ALA A 114 -4.99 4.92 -9.55
N TRP A 115 -5.67 5.09 -10.66
CA TRP A 115 -5.37 4.45 -11.94
C TRP A 115 -5.00 5.55 -12.94
N GLN A 116 -3.77 5.54 -13.43
CA GLN A 116 -3.25 6.57 -14.35
C GLN A 116 -2.52 5.86 -15.49
N GLU A 117 -3.29 5.39 -16.47
CA GLU A 117 -2.78 4.55 -17.56
C GLU A 117 -1.72 5.28 -18.40
N GLU A 118 -1.85 6.59 -18.58
CA GLU A 118 -0.90 7.43 -19.30
C GLU A 118 0.49 7.49 -18.62
N LYS A 119 0.54 7.31 -17.30
CA LYS A 119 1.80 7.29 -16.52
C LYS A 119 2.42 5.91 -16.40
N MET A 120 1.70 4.86 -16.81
CA MET A 120 2.21 3.50 -16.71
C MET A 120 3.43 3.28 -17.60
N SER A 121 4.39 2.53 -17.07
CA SER A 121 5.49 2.00 -17.88
C SER A 121 4.94 1.09 -18.98
N PHE A 122 5.70 0.94 -20.06
CA PHE A 122 5.32 0.03 -21.15
C PHE A 122 5.04 -1.39 -20.64
N GLY A 123 5.87 -1.91 -19.72
CA GLY A 123 5.69 -3.25 -19.14
C GLY A 123 4.41 -3.38 -18.33
N ASP A 124 4.08 -2.39 -17.46
CA ASP A 124 2.86 -2.43 -16.67
C ASP A 124 1.62 -2.32 -17.56
N ARG A 125 1.65 -1.43 -18.57
CA ARG A 125 0.55 -1.30 -19.53
C ARG A 125 0.33 -2.59 -20.31
N THR A 126 1.40 -3.25 -20.75
CA THR A 126 1.33 -4.55 -21.45
C THR A 126 0.72 -5.61 -20.55
N LEU A 127 1.17 -5.70 -19.29
CA LEU A 127 0.62 -6.64 -18.31
C LEU A 127 -0.87 -6.38 -18.07
N CYS A 128 -1.27 -5.13 -17.85
CA CYS A 128 -2.67 -4.77 -17.66
C CYS A 128 -3.54 -5.14 -18.89
N ASN A 129 -3.02 -4.90 -20.10
CA ASN A 129 -3.72 -5.28 -21.32
C ASN A 129 -3.87 -6.82 -21.46
N MET A 130 -2.87 -7.59 -21.06
CA MET A 130 -2.97 -9.06 -21.04
C MET A 130 -4.01 -9.54 -20.01
N LEU A 131 -4.01 -8.96 -18.81
CA LEU A 131 -4.98 -9.25 -17.76
C LEU A 131 -6.40 -8.89 -18.22
N LYS A 132 -6.60 -7.71 -18.83
CA LYS A 132 -7.90 -7.30 -19.40
C LYS A 132 -8.42 -8.32 -20.40
N LYS A 133 -7.56 -8.76 -21.34
CA LYS A 133 -7.94 -9.80 -22.34
C LYS A 133 -8.30 -11.13 -21.69
N ALA A 134 -7.65 -11.50 -20.59
CA ALA A 134 -7.97 -12.72 -19.87
C ALA A 134 -9.29 -12.61 -19.11
N VAL A 135 -9.50 -11.47 -18.41
CA VAL A 135 -10.73 -11.20 -17.65
C VAL A 135 -11.94 -11.07 -18.58
N ALA A 136 -11.80 -10.42 -19.74
CA ALA A 136 -12.87 -10.25 -20.72
C ALA A 136 -13.44 -11.58 -21.29
N LYS A 137 -12.77 -12.71 -21.06
CA LYS A 137 -13.27 -14.04 -21.42
C LYS A 137 -14.18 -14.67 -20.36
N LYS A 138 -14.24 -14.09 -19.17
CA LYS A 138 -15.10 -14.55 -18.07
C LYS A 138 -16.47 -13.90 -18.16
N ASP A 139 -17.43 -14.53 -17.52
CA ASP A 139 -18.73 -13.92 -17.29
C ASP A 139 -18.57 -12.72 -16.32
N PRO A 140 -19.00 -11.49 -16.66
CA PRO A 140 -18.90 -10.32 -15.79
C PRO A 140 -19.50 -10.51 -14.39
N GLU A 141 -20.54 -11.33 -14.25
CA GLU A 141 -21.15 -11.65 -12.95
C GLU A 141 -20.25 -12.46 -12.03
N THR A 142 -19.19 -13.07 -12.59
CA THR A 142 -18.22 -13.88 -11.83
C THR A 142 -16.92 -13.16 -11.50
N TYR A 143 -16.81 -11.86 -11.84
CA TYR A 143 -15.59 -11.10 -11.61
C TYR A 143 -15.26 -11.00 -10.12
N ALA A 144 -14.01 -11.25 -9.77
CA ALA A 144 -13.47 -10.82 -8.50
C ALA A 144 -13.38 -9.29 -8.44
N SER A 145 -13.35 -8.71 -7.23
CA SER A 145 -13.34 -7.25 -7.04
C SER A 145 -12.24 -6.54 -7.83
N TRP A 146 -11.05 -7.13 -7.93
CA TRP A 146 -9.94 -6.57 -8.71
C TRP A 146 -10.16 -6.68 -10.24
N GLU A 147 -10.87 -7.71 -10.71
CA GLU A 147 -11.19 -7.90 -12.12
C GLU A 147 -12.22 -6.87 -12.59
N ALA A 148 -13.26 -6.67 -11.79
CA ALA A 148 -14.25 -5.63 -12.03
C ALA A 148 -13.60 -4.23 -12.05
N ALA A 149 -12.75 -3.92 -11.06
CA ALA A 149 -12.02 -2.66 -10.99
C ALA A 149 -11.06 -2.46 -12.19
N LEU A 150 -10.40 -3.52 -12.65
CA LEU A 150 -9.55 -3.47 -13.85
C LEU A 150 -10.37 -3.14 -15.10
N MET A 151 -11.51 -3.80 -15.27
CA MET A 151 -12.37 -3.59 -16.45
C MET A 151 -12.99 -2.19 -16.47
N GLU A 152 -13.37 -1.66 -15.29
CA GLU A 152 -13.86 -0.29 -15.12
C GLU A 152 -12.78 0.76 -15.42
N ALA A 153 -11.56 0.56 -14.94
CA ALA A 153 -10.50 1.56 -14.98
C ALA A 153 -9.80 1.66 -16.36
N MET A 154 -9.75 0.58 -17.12
CA MET A 154 -9.02 0.53 -18.39
C MET A 154 -9.56 1.51 -19.43
N GLY A 155 -8.65 2.31 -20.00
CA GLY A 155 -8.96 3.32 -21.02
C GLY A 155 -9.28 4.71 -20.46
N SER A 156 -9.16 4.90 -19.15
CA SER A 156 -9.39 6.19 -18.47
C SER A 156 -8.44 6.38 -17.29
N SER A 157 -8.40 7.59 -16.76
CA SER A 157 -7.64 7.91 -15.57
C SER A 157 -8.58 8.18 -14.40
N HIS A 158 -8.29 7.57 -13.26
CA HIS A 158 -9.09 7.69 -12.05
C HIS A 158 -8.21 8.01 -10.85
N ASP A 159 -8.70 8.86 -9.97
CA ASP A 159 -8.09 9.13 -8.66
C ASP A 159 -9.16 8.90 -7.58
N TRP A 160 -9.05 7.79 -6.86
CA TRP A 160 -9.93 7.42 -5.75
C TRP A 160 -9.26 7.61 -4.39
N THR A 161 -8.14 8.35 -4.36
CA THR A 161 -7.45 8.63 -3.09
C THR A 161 -8.32 9.53 -2.21
N ASP A 162 -8.44 9.15 -0.95
CA ASP A 162 -9.26 9.84 0.03
C ASP A 162 -8.47 10.03 1.34
N PRO A 163 -8.22 11.29 1.78
CA PRO A 163 -7.51 11.54 3.03
C PRO A 163 -8.27 11.03 4.25
N ASP A 164 -9.60 10.91 4.21
CA ASP A 164 -10.38 10.46 5.36
C ASP A 164 -10.32 8.94 5.55
N ALA A 165 -9.94 8.20 4.51
CA ALA A 165 -9.63 6.78 4.63
C ALA A 165 -8.47 6.47 5.61
N LEU A 166 -7.66 7.48 5.97
CA LEU A 166 -6.58 7.34 6.95
C LEU A 166 -7.05 7.20 8.40
N ALA A 167 -8.31 7.50 8.71
CA ALA A 167 -8.81 7.55 10.09
C ALA A 167 -8.49 6.26 10.90
N PRO A 168 -8.72 5.03 10.39
CA PRO A 168 -8.43 3.81 11.17
C PRO A 168 -6.94 3.65 11.50
N LEU A 169 -6.02 4.03 10.59
CA LEU A 169 -4.59 3.99 10.84
C LEU A 169 -4.18 5.04 11.88
N ILE A 170 -4.72 6.26 11.76
CA ILE A 170 -4.45 7.34 12.71
C ILE A 170 -4.94 6.98 14.11
N ASP A 171 -6.14 6.41 14.22
CA ASP A 171 -6.71 5.95 15.48
C ASP A 171 -5.86 4.84 16.12
N PHE A 172 -5.34 3.92 15.30
CA PHE A 172 -4.41 2.90 15.79
C PHE A 172 -3.13 3.50 16.35
N LEU A 173 -2.55 4.50 15.67
CA LEU A 173 -1.28 5.12 16.08
C LEU A 173 -1.40 6.05 17.29
N ASN A 174 -2.61 6.47 17.64
CA ASN A 174 -2.88 7.36 18.77
C ASN A 174 -3.27 6.61 20.06
N ARG A 175 -3.33 5.28 20.01
CA ARG A 175 -3.57 4.43 21.20
C ARG A 175 -2.32 4.30 22.05
#